data_78122b6f077c6232a55a8f8535f535cd
#
_entry.id   78122b6f077c6232a55a8f8535f535cd
#
_cell.length_a   1.000
_cell.length_b   1.000
_cell.length_c   1.000
_cell.angle_alpha   90.00
_cell.angle_beta   90.00
_cell.angle_gamma   90.00
#
_symmetry.space_group_name_H-M   'P 1'
#
loop_
_entity.id
_entity.type
_entity.pdbx_description
1 polymer ?
#
loop_
_entity_poly.entity_id
_entity_poly.type
_entity_poly.pdbx_seq_one_letter_code
_entity_poly.pdbx_strand_id
1 'polypeptide(L)'
;MIRIADSALVLLIGASGSGKSTFAARHFAAETVTSSDQLRGELAGDEADQQATDAAFARLHQWLDARLAAGALAVVDATNVEWMRRTELVRRARQHGRSATAIAFDLPLELCLARNAARSRSVRAAVVRRQHDELRRGLDRLDLEGFTAVYILRSDGEVEGAVVQIEKGPVARAL
;
A
#
# COMPACT_ATOMS: atom_id res chain seq x y z
N MET A 1 -11.48 -1.59 13.67
CA MET A 1 -12.31 -1.16 12.51
C MET A 1 -11.54 -0.08 11.77
N ILE A 2 -11.40 -0.21 10.46
CA ILE A 2 -10.70 0.71 9.55
C ILE A 2 -11.77 1.43 8.73
N ARG A 3 -11.83 2.77 8.83
CA ARG A 3 -12.80 3.59 8.10
C ARG A 3 -12.11 4.32 6.95
N ILE A 4 -12.67 4.25 5.77
CA ILE A 4 -12.09 4.78 4.53
C ILE A 4 -13.17 5.52 3.75
N ALA A 5 -12.87 6.74 3.28
CA ALA A 5 -13.77 7.43 2.37
C ALA A 5 -13.83 6.73 1.00
N ASP A 6 -15.00 6.69 0.38
CA ASP A 6 -15.21 6.05 -0.93
C ASP A 6 -14.44 6.69 -2.10
N SER A 7 -13.86 7.86 -1.86
CA SER A 7 -13.04 8.63 -2.81
C SER A 7 -11.58 8.80 -2.35
N ALA A 8 -11.13 8.01 -1.36
CA ALA A 8 -9.79 8.13 -0.79
C ALA A 8 -8.72 7.40 -1.62
N LEU A 9 -7.47 7.83 -1.43
CA LEU A 9 -6.30 7.01 -1.67
C LEU A 9 -6.03 6.13 -0.45
N VAL A 10 -5.81 4.85 -0.67
CA VAL A 10 -5.35 3.91 0.37
C VAL A 10 -3.97 3.39 0.00
N LEU A 11 -3.00 3.54 0.89
CA LEU A 11 -1.68 2.93 0.75
C LEU A 11 -1.57 1.74 1.70
N LEU A 12 -1.39 0.54 1.16
CA LEU A 12 -0.96 -0.63 1.94
C LEU A 12 0.56 -0.56 2.07
N ILE A 13 1.07 -0.60 3.30
CA ILE A 13 2.49 -0.39 3.60
C ILE A 13 3.02 -1.60 4.37
N GLY A 14 4.13 -2.20 3.92
CA GLY A 14 4.71 -3.35 4.62
C GLY A 14 5.69 -4.15 3.77
N ALA A 15 6.48 -5.00 4.41
CA ALA A 15 7.44 -5.87 3.73
C ALA A 15 6.75 -6.92 2.85
N SER A 16 7.48 -7.49 1.91
CA SER A 16 7.04 -8.67 1.16
C SER A 16 6.72 -9.81 2.14
N GLY A 17 5.63 -10.52 1.91
CA GLY A 17 5.12 -11.57 2.82
C GLY A 17 4.27 -11.06 4.00
N SER A 18 4.04 -9.75 4.16
CA SER A 18 3.20 -9.22 5.26
C SER A 18 1.68 -9.37 5.06
N GLY A 19 1.22 -9.93 3.92
CA GLY A 19 -0.20 -10.21 3.70
C GLY A 19 -1.01 -9.10 3.02
N LYS A 20 -0.38 -8.00 2.57
CA LYS A 20 -1.05 -6.86 1.93
C LYS A 20 -1.98 -7.26 0.78
N SER A 21 -1.50 -8.06 -0.16
CA SER A 21 -2.30 -8.47 -1.34
C SER A 21 -3.48 -9.35 -0.96
N THR A 22 -3.32 -10.22 0.04
CA THR A 22 -4.43 -11.02 0.59
C THR A 22 -5.46 -10.13 1.28
N PHE A 23 -5.00 -9.14 2.04
CA PHE A 23 -5.86 -8.15 2.67
C PHE A 23 -6.59 -7.31 1.61
N ALA A 24 -5.88 -6.85 0.58
CA ALA A 24 -6.49 -6.09 -0.53
C ALA A 24 -7.60 -6.90 -1.20
N ALA A 25 -7.34 -8.16 -1.56
CA ALA A 25 -8.31 -9.02 -2.22
C ALA A 25 -9.53 -9.34 -1.34
N ARG A 26 -9.39 -9.34 -0.01
CA ARG A 26 -10.48 -9.59 0.94
C ARG A 26 -11.40 -8.38 1.12
N HIS A 27 -10.85 -7.17 1.09
CA HIS A 27 -11.54 -5.97 1.57
C HIS A 27 -11.88 -4.95 0.48
N PHE A 28 -11.28 -5.07 -0.71
CA PHE A 28 -11.48 -4.09 -1.79
C PHE A 28 -11.86 -4.78 -3.10
N ALA A 29 -12.70 -4.14 -3.87
CA ALA A 29 -13.02 -4.59 -5.21
C ALA A 29 -11.78 -4.52 -6.11
N ALA A 30 -11.57 -5.53 -6.95
CA ALA A 30 -10.33 -5.68 -7.75
C ALA A 30 -10.03 -4.46 -8.63
N GLU A 31 -11.05 -3.83 -9.18
CA GLU A 31 -10.92 -2.61 -10.01
C GLU A 31 -10.46 -1.39 -9.23
N THR A 32 -10.53 -1.41 -7.88
CA THR A 32 -10.04 -0.33 -7.03
C THR A 32 -8.60 -0.50 -6.63
N VAL A 33 -8.00 -1.66 -6.88
CA VAL A 33 -6.65 -2.03 -6.46
C VAL A 33 -5.69 -1.99 -7.63
N THR A 34 -4.53 -1.38 -7.45
CA THR A 34 -3.38 -1.51 -8.35
C THR A 34 -2.18 -2.03 -7.60
N SER A 35 -1.41 -2.92 -8.22
CA SER A 35 -0.19 -3.47 -7.66
C SER A 35 1.03 -3.06 -8.48
N SER A 36 2.05 -2.50 -7.83
CA SER A 36 3.30 -2.17 -8.51
C SER A 36 4.05 -3.41 -9.01
N ASP A 37 3.86 -4.55 -8.34
CA ASP A 37 4.46 -5.82 -8.75
C ASP A 37 3.76 -6.38 -9.99
N GLN A 38 2.44 -6.24 -10.07
CA GLN A 38 1.66 -6.63 -11.24
C GLN A 38 2.03 -5.76 -12.45
N LEU A 39 2.10 -4.44 -12.29
CA LEU A 39 2.48 -3.52 -13.34
C LEU A 39 3.91 -3.76 -13.86
N ARG A 40 4.85 -4.11 -12.98
CA ARG A 40 6.21 -4.52 -13.39
C ARG A 40 6.19 -5.84 -14.16
N GLY A 41 5.41 -6.81 -13.71
CA GLY A 41 5.26 -8.10 -14.39
C GLY A 41 4.65 -7.99 -15.79
N GLU A 42 3.76 -7.02 -16.03
CA GLU A 42 3.15 -6.75 -17.34
C GLU A 42 4.12 -6.07 -18.31
N LEU A 43 5.12 -5.31 -17.80
CA LEU A 43 6.01 -4.48 -18.62
C LEU A 43 7.39 -5.10 -18.85
N ALA A 44 7.83 -5.98 -17.95
CA ALA A 44 9.16 -6.57 -18.02
C ALA A 44 9.13 -8.07 -17.80
N GLY A 45 9.74 -8.80 -18.69
CA GLY A 45 10.08 -10.20 -18.50
C GLY A 45 11.19 -10.43 -17.46
N ASP A 46 11.86 -9.38 -16.97
CA ASP A 46 12.96 -9.47 -16.01
C ASP A 46 12.91 -8.30 -15.00
N GLU A 47 13.01 -8.61 -13.70
CA GLU A 47 12.89 -7.65 -12.59
C GLU A 47 14.07 -6.64 -12.48
N ALA A 48 15.07 -6.79 -13.31
CA ALA A 48 16.31 -5.99 -13.26
C ALA A 48 16.30 -4.74 -14.13
N ASP A 49 15.26 -4.51 -14.93
CA ASP A 49 15.22 -3.38 -15.85
C ASP A 49 14.67 -2.11 -15.17
N GLN A 50 15.56 -1.10 -15.02
CA GLN A 50 15.19 0.20 -14.46
C GLN A 50 14.13 0.91 -15.32
N GLN A 51 14.20 0.77 -16.65
CA GLN A 51 13.22 1.38 -17.56
C GLN A 51 11.82 0.79 -17.39
N ALA A 52 11.72 -0.52 -17.17
CA ALA A 52 10.45 -1.18 -16.86
C ALA A 52 9.89 -0.74 -15.51
N THR A 53 10.76 -0.46 -14.55
CA THR A 53 10.37 0.09 -13.25
C THR A 53 9.79 1.49 -13.40
N ASP A 54 10.44 2.37 -14.16
CA ASP A 54 9.98 3.75 -14.39
C ASP A 54 8.66 3.78 -15.17
N ALA A 55 8.51 2.92 -16.19
CA ALA A 55 7.27 2.77 -16.93
C ALA A 55 6.12 2.25 -16.07
N ALA A 56 6.39 1.31 -15.16
CA ALA A 56 5.40 0.80 -14.21
C ALA A 56 4.92 1.91 -13.25
N PHE A 57 5.82 2.75 -12.76
CA PHE A 57 5.45 3.90 -11.94
C PHE A 57 4.66 4.95 -12.71
N ALA A 58 5.03 5.24 -13.97
CA ALA A 58 4.26 6.15 -14.80
C ALA A 58 2.82 5.66 -15.01
N ARG A 59 2.62 4.36 -15.27
CA ARG A 59 1.28 3.74 -15.36
C ARG A 59 0.52 3.80 -14.05
N LEU A 60 1.18 3.51 -12.92
CA LEU A 60 0.58 3.65 -11.60
C LEU A 60 0.06 5.07 -11.38
N HIS A 61 0.86 6.08 -11.69
CA HIS A 61 0.49 7.47 -11.53
C HIS A 61 -0.69 7.86 -12.44
N GLN A 62 -0.69 7.45 -13.71
CA GLN A 62 -1.81 7.71 -14.62
C GLN A 62 -3.11 7.07 -14.14
N TRP A 63 -3.06 5.81 -13.73
CA TRP A 63 -4.21 5.10 -13.18
C TRP A 63 -4.74 5.79 -11.93
N LEU A 64 -3.83 6.17 -11.01
CA LEU A 64 -4.16 6.84 -9.77
C LEU A 64 -4.82 8.20 -10.02
N ASP A 65 -4.21 9.04 -10.87
CA ASP A 65 -4.73 10.38 -11.18
C ASP A 65 -6.12 10.29 -11.83
N ALA A 66 -6.36 9.33 -12.72
CA ALA A 66 -7.66 9.12 -13.32
C ALA A 66 -8.74 8.75 -12.29
N ARG A 67 -8.42 7.86 -11.34
CA ARG A 67 -9.35 7.46 -10.28
C ARG A 67 -9.62 8.60 -9.29
N LEU A 68 -8.60 9.30 -8.84
CA LEU A 68 -8.73 10.42 -7.92
C LEU A 68 -9.52 11.58 -8.55
N ALA A 69 -9.30 11.89 -9.84
CA ALA A 69 -10.08 12.87 -10.56
C ALA A 69 -11.58 12.49 -10.65
N ALA A 70 -11.86 11.20 -10.88
CA ALA A 70 -13.23 10.68 -10.89
C ALA A 70 -13.87 10.59 -9.51
N GLY A 71 -13.14 10.88 -8.42
CA GLY A 71 -13.65 10.73 -7.05
C GLY A 71 -13.86 9.27 -6.64
N ALA A 72 -13.10 8.36 -7.21
CA ALA A 72 -13.22 6.94 -6.94
C ALA A 72 -12.11 6.46 -5.99
N LEU A 73 -12.43 5.46 -5.17
CA LEU A 73 -11.47 4.79 -4.28
C LEU A 73 -10.29 4.24 -5.08
N ALA A 74 -9.07 4.51 -4.61
CA ALA A 74 -7.84 4.00 -5.18
C ALA A 74 -6.99 3.34 -4.11
N VAL A 75 -6.65 2.06 -4.29
CA VAL A 75 -5.83 1.28 -3.36
C VAL A 75 -4.52 0.91 -4.05
N VAL A 76 -3.39 1.26 -3.45
CA VAL A 76 -2.06 0.92 -3.94
C VAL A 76 -1.48 -0.22 -3.10
N ASP A 77 -1.46 -1.43 -3.69
CA ASP A 77 -0.84 -2.62 -3.12
C ASP A 77 0.61 -2.72 -3.57
N ALA A 78 1.48 -2.13 -2.79
CA ALA A 78 2.93 -2.20 -2.95
C ALA A 78 3.60 -2.24 -1.57
N THR A 79 4.92 -2.39 -1.52
CA THR A 79 5.63 -2.33 -0.23
C THR A 79 5.49 -0.97 0.42
N ASN A 80 5.54 0.11 -0.36
CA ASN A 80 5.36 1.51 0.06
C ASN A 80 6.20 1.89 1.30
N VAL A 81 7.35 1.22 1.52
CA VAL A 81 8.18 1.45 2.71
C VAL A 81 9.02 2.72 2.61
N GLU A 82 9.28 3.21 1.39
CA GLU A 82 10.02 4.43 1.14
C GLU A 82 9.16 5.67 1.37
N TRP A 83 9.54 6.55 2.30
CA TRP A 83 8.77 7.74 2.64
C TRP A 83 8.57 8.71 1.47
N MET A 84 9.58 8.87 0.60
CA MET A 84 9.50 9.74 -0.57
C MET A 84 8.39 9.31 -1.54
N ARG A 85 8.24 8.00 -1.75
CA ARG A 85 7.18 7.45 -2.61
C ARG A 85 5.80 7.67 -1.99
N ARG A 86 5.67 7.45 -0.69
CA ARG A 86 4.39 7.69 0.01
C ARG A 86 3.98 9.15 -0.05
N THR A 87 4.90 10.06 0.24
CA THR A 87 4.62 11.50 0.22
C THR A 87 4.24 11.99 -1.18
N GLU A 88 4.84 11.44 -2.24
CA GLU A 88 4.44 11.74 -3.63
C GLU A 88 2.99 11.30 -3.90
N LEU A 89 2.61 10.08 -3.52
CA LEU A 89 1.25 9.57 -3.70
C LEU A 89 0.23 10.35 -2.87
N VAL A 90 0.55 10.70 -1.63
CA VAL A 90 -0.29 11.55 -0.77
C VAL A 90 -0.46 12.95 -1.36
N ARG A 91 0.62 13.53 -1.90
CA ARG A 91 0.58 14.83 -2.58
C ARG A 91 -0.39 14.80 -3.77
N ARG A 92 -0.36 13.72 -4.58
CA ARG A 92 -1.31 13.54 -5.70
C ARG A 92 -2.75 13.48 -5.21
N ALA A 93 -3.05 12.71 -4.17
CA ALA A 93 -4.39 12.67 -3.59
C ALA A 93 -4.87 14.06 -3.17
N ARG A 94 -4.01 14.84 -2.51
CA ARG A 94 -4.32 16.22 -2.09
C ARG A 94 -4.56 17.16 -3.27
N GLN A 95 -3.82 17.03 -4.37
CA GLN A 95 -4.01 17.83 -5.59
C GLN A 95 -5.41 17.62 -6.19
N HIS A 96 -5.98 16.43 -6.02
CA HIS A 96 -7.35 16.12 -6.42
C HIS A 96 -8.39 16.38 -5.31
N GLY A 97 -7.99 16.99 -4.18
CA GLY A 97 -8.88 17.22 -3.03
C GLY A 97 -9.34 15.96 -2.33
N ARG A 98 -8.54 14.87 -2.40
CA ARG A 98 -8.88 13.57 -1.80
C ARG A 98 -8.07 13.31 -0.55
N SER A 99 -8.68 12.58 0.40
CA SER A 99 -8.01 12.08 1.59
C SER A 99 -7.09 10.92 1.25
N ALA A 100 -6.07 10.69 2.09
CA ALA A 100 -5.19 9.54 2.00
C ALA A 100 -5.20 8.77 3.33
N THR A 101 -5.32 7.45 3.26
CA THR A 101 -5.29 6.54 4.40
C THR A 101 -4.12 5.57 4.28
N ALA A 102 -3.34 5.42 5.34
CA ALA A 102 -2.29 4.41 5.45
C ALA A 102 -2.81 3.19 6.22
N ILE A 103 -2.53 1.99 5.71
CA ILE A 103 -2.69 0.73 6.43
C ILE A 103 -1.32 0.05 6.44
N ALA A 104 -0.62 0.13 7.57
CA ALA A 104 0.71 -0.41 7.73
C ALA A 104 0.66 -1.80 8.39
N PHE A 105 1.40 -2.74 7.82
CA PHE A 105 1.52 -4.13 8.27
C PHE A 105 2.87 -4.31 8.97
N ASP A 106 2.94 -3.99 10.26
CA ASP A 106 4.13 -4.14 11.12
C ASP A 106 4.16 -5.53 11.75
N LEU A 107 4.20 -6.55 10.90
CA LEU A 107 4.23 -7.95 11.33
C LEU A 107 5.64 -8.41 11.69
N PRO A 108 5.81 -9.46 12.53
CA PRO A 108 7.12 -10.05 12.82
C PRO A 108 7.88 -10.43 11.55
N LEU A 109 9.16 -10.10 11.50
CA LEU A 109 10.02 -10.36 10.35
C LEU A 109 10.02 -11.84 9.95
N GLU A 110 10.09 -12.75 10.92
CA GLU A 110 10.16 -14.19 10.66
C GLU A 110 8.87 -14.70 9.97
N LEU A 111 7.71 -14.14 10.34
CA LEU A 111 6.45 -14.43 9.65
C LEU A 111 6.47 -13.96 8.20
N CYS A 112 6.96 -12.73 7.96
CA CYS A 112 7.10 -12.18 6.61
C CYS A 112 8.06 -13.05 5.75
N LEU A 113 9.19 -13.47 6.32
CA LEU A 113 10.17 -14.33 5.64
C LEU A 113 9.58 -15.69 5.30
N ALA A 114 8.92 -16.35 6.25
CA ALA A 114 8.29 -17.65 6.03
C ALA A 114 7.21 -17.59 4.93
N ARG A 115 6.34 -16.60 4.97
CA ARG A 115 5.30 -16.39 3.96
C ARG A 115 5.88 -16.05 2.59
N ASN A 116 6.92 -15.21 2.56
CA ASN A 116 7.60 -14.89 1.30
C ASN A 116 8.26 -16.13 0.68
N ALA A 117 8.91 -16.99 1.48
CA ALA A 117 9.53 -18.22 1.00
C ALA A 117 8.53 -19.22 0.43
N ALA A 118 7.30 -19.25 0.97
CA ALA A 118 6.22 -20.15 0.50
C ALA A 118 5.55 -19.71 -0.83
N ARG A 119 5.90 -18.52 -1.36
CA ARG A 119 5.34 -18.02 -2.62
C ARG A 119 6.01 -18.70 -3.82
N SER A 120 5.25 -18.90 -4.89
CA SER A 120 5.78 -19.35 -6.19
C SER A 120 6.82 -18.36 -6.77
N ARG A 121 6.65 -17.06 -6.49
CA ARG A 121 7.60 -16.00 -6.83
C ARG A 121 8.00 -15.29 -5.54
N SER A 122 9.16 -15.64 -5.01
CA SER A 122 9.69 -15.10 -3.76
C SER A 122 10.71 -14.00 -4.01
N VAL A 123 10.77 -13.05 -3.11
CA VAL A 123 11.81 -12.02 -3.05
C VAL A 123 12.97 -12.52 -2.18
N ARG A 124 14.21 -12.13 -2.47
CA ARG A 124 15.38 -12.54 -1.65
C ARG A 124 15.16 -12.10 -0.19
N ALA A 125 15.50 -12.97 0.76
CA ALA A 125 15.34 -12.69 2.19
C ALA A 125 16.01 -11.37 2.64
N ALA A 126 17.16 -11.02 2.08
CA ALA A 126 17.84 -9.75 2.37
C ALA A 126 17.00 -8.53 1.99
N VAL A 127 16.23 -8.61 0.89
CA VAL A 127 15.33 -7.54 0.46
C VAL A 127 14.13 -7.42 1.41
N VAL A 128 13.57 -8.54 1.85
CA VAL A 128 12.48 -8.55 2.84
C VAL A 128 12.93 -7.92 4.15
N ARG A 129 14.13 -8.27 4.64
CA ARG A 129 14.73 -7.66 5.85
C ARG A 129 14.88 -6.15 5.70
N ARG A 130 15.45 -5.68 4.59
CA ARG A 130 15.60 -4.25 4.32
C ARG A 130 14.24 -3.53 4.29
N GLN A 131 13.24 -4.11 3.64
CA GLN A 131 11.88 -3.55 3.59
C GLN A 131 11.25 -3.46 4.99
N HIS A 132 11.44 -4.48 5.82
CA HIS A 132 10.95 -4.51 7.19
C HIS A 132 11.63 -3.45 8.06
N ASP A 133 12.96 -3.31 7.96
CA ASP A 133 13.72 -2.30 8.69
C ASP A 133 13.34 -0.88 8.26
N GLU A 134 13.13 -0.67 6.96
CA GLU A 134 12.70 0.64 6.43
C GLU A 134 11.30 1.01 6.92
N LEU A 135 10.37 0.05 6.92
CA LEU A 135 9.05 0.26 7.51
C LEU A 135 9.17 0.72 8.96
N ARG A 136 9.90 -0.02 9.79
CA ARG A 136 10.00 0.26 11.24
C ARG A 136 10.65 1.60 11.54
N ARG A 137 11.63 2.03 10.76
CA ARG A 137 12.22 3.38 10.88
C ARG A 137 11.23 4.51 10.55
N GLY A 138 10.23 4.23 9.71
CA GLY A 138 9.26 5.22 9.24
C GLY A 138 7.93 5.22 9.98
N LEU A 139 7.62 4.19 10.79
CA LEU A 139 6.29 4.03 11.41
C LEU A 139 5.85 5.24 12.22
N ASP A 140 6.73 5.75 13.09
CA ASP A 140 6.42 6.87 14.00
C ASP A 140 6.26 8.22 13.26
N ARG A 141 6.55 8.26 11.96
CA ARG A 141 6.46 9.46 11.13
C ARG A 141 5.29 9.44 10.16
N LEU A 142 4.57 8.32 10.04
CA LEU A 142 3.44 8.21 9.10
C LEU A 142 2.41 9.32 9.32
N ASP A 143 2.13 9.69 10.56
CA ASP A 143 1.19 10.78 10.89
C ASP A 143 1.64 12.15 10.37
N LEU A 144 2.94 12.33 10.14
CA LEU A 144 3.53 13.56 9.62
C LEU A 144 3.58 13.61 8.08
N GLU A 145 3.35 12.50 7.40
CA GLU A 145 3.40 12.40 5.93
C GLU A 145 2.13 12.93 5.25
N GLY A 146 1.12 13.29 6.06
CA GLY A 146 -0.09 13.93 5.56
C GLY A 146 -1.23 13.00 5.26
N PHE A 147 -1.21 11.81 5.77
CA PHE A 147 -2.37 10.92 5.80
C PHE A 147 -3.48 11.54 6.67
N THR A 148 -4.73 11.30 6.26
CA THR A 148 -5.92 11.66 7.04
C THR A 148 -6.14 10.67 8.18
N ALA A 149 -5.79 9.40 7.95
CA ALA A 149 -5.84 8.33 8.94
C ALA A 149 -4.69 7.34 8.73
N VAL A 150 -4.14 6.83 9.83
CA VAL A 150 -3.09 5.81 9.84
C VAL A 150 -3.56 4.65 10.72
N TYR A 151 -3.54 3.45 10.16
CA TYR A 151 -3.83 2.21 10.87
C TYR A 151 -2.59 1.32 10.84
N ILE A 152 -2.17 0.78 11.98
CA ILE A 152 -1.02 -0.10 12.08
C ILE A 152 -1.49 -1.46 12.61
N LEU A 153 -1.31 -2.50 11.81
CA LEU A 153 -1.63 -3.89 12.15
C LEU A 153 -0.33 -4.60 12.56
N ARG A 154 -0.25 -5.05 13.81
CA ARG A 154 0.98 -5.58 14.42
C ARG A 154 1.00 -7.09 14.56
N SER A 155 -0.12 -7.75 14.35
CA SER A 155 -0.23 -9.20 14.46
C SER A 155 -1.07 -9.78 13.35
N ASP A 156 -0.88 -11.08 13.10
CA ASP A 156 -1.71 -11.82 12.15
C ASP A 156 -3.19 -11.80 12.53
N GLY A 157 -3.47 -11.93 13.82
CA GLY A 157 -4.84 -11.82 14.33
C GLY A 157 -5.47 -10.46 14.08
N GLU A 158 -4.70 -9.35 14.16
CA GLU A 158 -5.20 -8.02 13.79
C GLU A 158 -5.48 -7.90 12.30
N VAL A 159 -4.65 -8.50 11.45
CA VAL A 159 -4.87 -8.53 10.00
C VAL A 159 -6.10 -9.34 9.63
N GLU A 160 -6.26 -10.52 10.24
CA GLU A 160 -7.40 -11.40 9.97
C GLU A 160 -8.72 -10.85 10.53
N GLY A 161 -8.68 -10.26 11.73
CA GLY A 161 -9.84 -9.67 12.40
C GLY A 161 -10.17 -8.24 11.95
N ALA A 162 -9.40 -7.65 11.04
CA ALA A 162 -9.67 -6.31 10.56
C ALA A 162 -11.00 -6.24 9.80
N VAL A 163 -11.78 -5.22 10.11
CA VAL A 163 -13.00 -4.88 9.39
C VAL A 163 -12.79 -3.54 8.71
N VAL A 164 -12.94 -3.51 7.38
CA VAL A 164 -12.85 -2.29 6.57
C VAL A 164 -14.26 -1.82 6.24
N GLN A 165 -14.54 -0.55 6.54
CA GLN A 165 -15.79 0.11 6.23
C GLN A 165 -15.52 1.28 5.29
N ILE A 166 -16.13 1.25 4.10
CA ILE A 166 -16.07 2.33 3.11
C ILE A 166 -17.29 3.23 3.32
N GLU A 167 -17.01 4.51 3.60
CA GLU A 167 -18.03 5.50 3.93
C GLU A 167 -18.12 6.58 2.83
N LYS A 168 -19.32 7.04 2.53
CA LYS A 168 -19.54 8.16 1.60
C LYS A 168 -19.06 9.47 2.23
N GLY A 169 -18.23 10.20 1.49
CA GLY A 169 -17.74 11.51 1.91
C GLY A 169 -16.47 11.47 2.75
N PRO A 170 -16.01 12.62 3.28
CA PRO A 170 -14.79 12.70 4.05
C PRO A 170 -14.91 11.95 5.38
N VAL A 171 -14.01 11.02 5.64
CA VAL A 171 -13.87 10.39 6.96
C VAL A 171 -13.30 11.43 7.93
N ALA A 172 -13.97 11.64 9.06
CA ALA A 172 -13.46 12.50 10.12
C ALA A 172 -12.11 11.94 10.62
N ARG A 173 -11.14 12.84 10.91
CA ARG A 173 -9.88 12.44 11.54
C ARG A 173 -10.18 11.60 12.77
N ALA A 174 -9.62 10.41 12.83
CA ALA A 174 -9.51 9.68 14.09
C ALA A 174 -8.57 10.50 15.00
N LEU A 175 -9.12 11.06 16.09
CA LEU A 175 -8.39 11.71 17.15
C LEU A 175 -7.62 10.67 17.97
#